data_67ceb40171fa62c9309509378d1c94b9
#
_entry.id   67ceb40171fa62c9309509378d1c94b9
#
_cell.length_a   1.000
_cell.length_b   1.000
_cell.length_c   1.000
_cell.angle_alpha   90.00
_cell.angle_beta   90.00
_cell.angle_gamma   90.00
#
_symmetry.space_group_name_H-M   'P 1'
#
loop_
_entity.id
_entity.type
_entity.pdbx_description
1 polymer ?
#
loop_
_entity_poly.entity_id
_entity_poly.type
_entity_poly.pdbx_seq_one_letter_code
_entity_poly.pdbx_strand_id
1 'polypeptide(L)'
;MTTTPCNMNITIRITRSTITFTAPNTVIEGQTDFEQYNMKTGIAVAANLRQALAECHILKAQSAPGRLQEQAVPSQYHPVFDTATVFVDTPLLLIPAEEFDAETMPQLYHYANTKHQQDDVEGTPINQINVVAAYAVGKDLRFVLTEMFRNVKFMPLLAPILVEFCRRSYGGFQEKLFCYFHDKRVDMFAFRKGRVRFCSSFEVSLTPDAAYFILNVWQTLGMKPSDVLCLAGSITGQEALLK
;
A
#
# COMPACT_ATOMS: atom_id res chain seq x y z
N MET A 1 16.32 26.66 25.55
CA MET A 1 16.15 26.28 24.16
C MET A 1 15.38 24.96 24.13
N THR A 2 14.10 25.06 23.95
CA THR A 2 13.21 23.88 23.88
C THR A 2 13.43 23.22 22.54
N THR A 3 14.14 22.10 22.52
CA THR A 3 14.25 21.22 21.34
C THR A 3 12.87 20.64 21.08
N THR A 4 12.19 21.14 20.07
CA THR A 4 10.97 20.52 19.51
C THR A 4 11.32 19.07 19.19
N PRO A 5 10.58 18.06 19.67
CA PRO A 5 10.80 16.68 19.27
C PRO A 5 10.60 16.59 17.77
N CYS A 6 11.63 16.18 17.05
CA CYS A 6 11.52 15.92 15.62
C CYS A 6 10.60 14.72 15.47
N ASN A 7 9.34 14.99 15.12
CA ASN A 7 8.30 13.96 14.93
C ASN A 7 8.59 13.25 13.61
N MET A 8 9.54 12.29 13.65
CA MET A 8 9.96 11.56 12.46
C MET A 8 8.94 10.47 12.14
N ASN A 9 8.55 10.43 10.90
CA ASN A 9 7.60 9.44 10.37
C ASN A 9 8.35 8.33 9.64
N ILE A 10 8.03 7.07 9.96
CA ILE A 10 8.46 5.92 9.19
C ILE A 10 7.32 5.44 8.29
N THR A 11 7.66 5.09 7.06
CA THR A 11 6.73 4.46 6.14
C THR A 11 6.95 2.95 6.12
N ILE A 12 5.91 2.19 6.39
CA ILE A 12 5.93 0.73 6.37
C ILE A 12 4.99 0.26 5.26
N ARG A 13 5.50 -0.50 4.32
CA ARG A 13 4.70 -1.12 3.27
C ARG A 13 4.63 -2.62 3.52
N ILE A 14 3.42 -3.15 3.63
CA ILE A 14 3.15 -4.55 3.90
C ILE A 14 2.41 -5.12 2.69
N THR A 15 3.07 -6.02 1.97
CA THR A 15 2.51 -6.74 0.83
C THR A 15 2.32 -8.22 1.19
N ARG A 16 1.97 -9.05 0.23
CA ARG A 16 1.79 -10.51 0.46
C ARG A 16 3.12 -11.23 0.72
N SER A 17 4.23 -10.71 0.22
CA SER A 17 5.53 -11.37 0.24
C SER A 17 6.60 -10.60 1.00
N THR A 18 6.43 -9.29 1.19
CA THR A 18 7.46 -8.43 1.75
C THR A 18 6.90 -7.40 2.73
N ILE A 19 7.75 -7.02 3.69
CA ILE A 19 7.58 -5.84 4.53
C ILE A 19 8.76 -4.93 4.26
N THR A 20 8.48 -3.67 3.90
CA THR A 20 9.51 -2.67 3.64
C THR A 20 9.38 -1.51 4.62
N PHE A 21 10.54 -1.06 5.10
CA PHE A 21 10.67 0.11 5.95
C PHE A 21 11.38 1.21 5.16
N THR A 22 10.86 2.41 5.23
CA THR A 22 11.40 3.58 4.54
C THR A 22 11.35 4.78 5.47
N ALA A 23 12.47 5.44 5.67
CA ALA A 23 12.56 6.63 6.50
C ALA A 23 13.52 7.66 5.89
N PRO A 24 13.35 8.96 6.17
CA PRO A 24 14.37 9.95 5.84
C PRO A 24 15.69 9.61 6.53
N ASN A 25 16.80 9.70 5.79
CA ASN A 25 18.12 9.54 6.39
C ASN A 25 18.43 10.72 7.31
N THR A 26 18.90 10.43 8.53
CA THR A 26 19.17 11.46 9.54
C THR A 26 20.52 12.13 9.40
N VAL A 27 21.41 11.55 8.60
CA VAL A 27 22.80 12.00 8.42
C VAL A 27 22.95 12.75 7.10
N ILE A 28 22.31 12.27 6.04
CA ILE A 28 22.44 12.81 4.69
C ILE A 28 21.09 13.39 4.26
N GLU A 29 21.04 14.72 4.20
CA GLU A 29 19.81 15.43 3.80
C GLU A 29 19.38 15.03 2.37
N GLY A 30 18.09 14.78 2.21
CA GLY A 30 17.47 14.38 0.93
C GLY A 30 17.63 12.89 0.58
N GLN A 31 18.34 12.12 1.38
CA GLN A 31 18.37 10.66 1.24
C GLN A 31 17.26 9.98 2.05
N THR A 32 16.93 8.78 1.58
CA THR A 32 15.93 7.92 2.21
C THR A 32 16.55 6.56 2.49
N ASP A 33 16.48 6.11 3.74
CA ASP A 33 16.88 4.76 4.11
C ASP A 33 15.76 3.79 3.73
N PHE A 34 16.16 2.65 3.21
CA PHE A 34 15.26 1.61 2.74
C PHE A 34 15.74 0.24 3.23
N GLU A 35 14.84 -0.53 3.82
CA GLU A 35 15.11 -1.90 4.25
C GLU A 35 13.91 -2.79 3.93
N GLN A 36 14.19 -3.99 3.38
CA GLN A 36 13.16 -4.95 3.01
C GLN A 36 13.36 -6.28 3.75
N TYR A 37 12.26 -6.76 4.30
CA TYR A 37 12.14 -8.07 4.90
C TYR A 37 11.23 -8.97 4.04
N ASN A 38 11.72 -10.17 3.68
CA ASN A 38 10.92 -11.16 2.97
C ASN A 38 10.11 -11.99 3.97
N MET A 39 8.79 -12.01 3.82
CA MET A 39 7.93 -12.76 4.72
C MET A 39 8.13 -14.27 4.59
N LYS A 40 8.16 -14.96 5.72
CA LYS A 40 8.22 -16.42 5.79
C LYS A 40 6.84 -17.00 5.51
N THR A 41 6.77 -17.92 4.55
CA THR A 41 5.54 -18.62 4.18
C THR A 41 5.02 -19.46 5.34
N GLY A 42 3.70 -19.52 5.52
CA GLY A 42 3.07 -20.31 6.58
C GLY A 42 3.09 -19.64 7.97
N ILE A 43 3.65 -18.46 8.10
CA ILE A 43 3.66 -17.66 9.32
C ILE A 43 2.69 -16.47 9.16
N ALA A 44 1.91 -16.18 10.19
CA ALA A 44 0.99 -15.06 10.20
C ALA A 44 1.71 -13.72 9.91
N VAL A 45 1.05 -12.81 9.20
CA VAL A 45 1.61 -11.49 8.83
C VAL A 45 2.07 -10.72 10.06
N ALA A 46 1.30 -10.73 11.14
CA ALA A 46 1.66 -10.06 12.38
C ALA A 46 2.93 -10.62 13.04
N ALA A 47 3.17 -11.94 12.95
CA ALA A 47 4.38 -12.57 13.47
C ALA A 47 5.61 -12.23 12.59
N ASN A 48 5.45 -12.24 11.26
CA ASN A 48 6.45 -11.74 10.33
C ASN A 48 6.80 -10.27 10.60
N LEU A 49 5.77 -9.44 10.87
CA LEU A 49 5.98 -8.03 11.18
C LEU A 49 6.77 -7.84 12.48
N ARG A 50 6.45 -8.58 13.57
CA ARG A 50 7.22 -8.52 14.81
C ARG A 50 8.69 -8.86 14.58
N GLN A 51 8.95 -9.89 13.78
CA GLN A 51 10.32 -10.27 13.45
C GLN A 51 11.00 -9.17 12.61
N ALA A 52 10.34 -8.66 11.58
CA ALA A 52 10.86 -7.59 10.74
C ALA A 52 11.19 -6.32 11.55
N LEU A 53 10.30 -5.91 12.47
CA LEU A 53 10.54 -4.77 13.37
C LEU A 53 11.73 -5.00 14.30
N ALA A 54 11.90 -6.23 14.82
CA ALA A 54 13.03 -6.58 15.67
C ALA A 54 14.37 -6.64 14.91
N GLU A 55 14.36 -6.98 13.62
CA GLU A 55 15.56 -7.08 12.78
C GLU A 55 15.91 -5.74 12.12
N CYS A 56 14.96 -4.83 11.94
CA CYS A 56 15.11 -3.57 11.20
C CYS A 56 16.24 -2.68 11.74
N HIS A 57 17.23 -2.41 10.89
CA HIS A 57 18.38 -1.56 11.25
C HIS A 57 18.02 -0.08 11.28
N ILE A 58 17.06 0.36 10.46
CA ILE A 58 16.58 1.75 10.47
C ILE A 58 16.00 2.11 11.84
N LEU A 59 15.30 1.18 12.49
CA LEU A 59 14.77 1.38 13.83
C LEU A 59 15.86 1.31 14.91
N LYS A 60 16.91 0.48 14.69
CA LYS A 60 18.02 0.30 15.64
C LYS A 60 19.08 1.40 15.55
N ALA A 61 19.42 1.85 14.35
CA ALA A 61 20.49 2.83 14.13
C ALA A 61 20.23 4.17 14.81
N GLN A 62 18.96 4.49 15.04
CA GLN A 62 18.56 5.71 15.74
C GLN A 62 18.49 5.56 17.26
N SER A 63 18.72 4.35 17.77
CA SER A 63 18.91 4.07 19.20
C SER A 63 20.38 4.18 19.65
N ALA A 64 21.30 4.63 18.79
CA ALA A 64 22.72 4.66 19.06
C ALA A 64 23.16 5.77 20.04
N PRO A 65 24.23 5.54 20.83
CA PRO A 65 24.52 6.22 22.09
C PRO A 65 25.15 7.60 21.87
N GLY A 66 24.36 8.63 22.00
CA GLY A 66 24.80 10.03 22.06
C GLY A 66 24.01 10.87 23.05
N ARG A 67 23.04 10.32 23.73
CA ARG A 67 22.33 10.96 24.85
C ARG A 67 22.65 10.24 26.16
N LEU A 68 23.32 10.97 27.01
CA LEU A 68 23.77 10.64 28.36
C LEU A 68 22.79 9.71 29.09
N GLN A 69 23.34 8.60 29.54
CA GLN A 69 22.78 7.71 30.53
C GLN A 69 22.39 8.51 31.77
N GLU A 70 21.12 8.66 32.07
CA GLU A 70 20.62 8.74 33.42
C GLU A 70 19.41 7.82 33.55
N GLN A 71 19.66 6.73 34.26
CA GLN A 71 18.71 5.79 34.87
C GLN A 71 17.76 5.06 33.91
N ALA A 72 18.25 3.98 33.32
CA ALA A 72 17.46 3.03 32.59
C ALA A 72 16.56 2.20 33.50
N VAL A 73 15.24 2.40 33.35
CA VAL A 73 14.26 1.37 33.66
C VAL A 73 14.12 0.50 32.41
N PRO A 74 14.23 -0.85 32.49
CA PRO A 74 14.38 -1.70 31.29
C PRO A 74 13.05 -2.06 30.62
N SER A 75 12.14 -1.13 30.35
CA SER A 75 10.85 -1.47 29.72
C SER A 75 10.23 -0.42 28.78
N GLN A 76 10.98 0.60 28.37
CA GLN A 76 10.45 1.55 27.37
C GLN A 76 11.49 1.83 26.30
N TYR A 77 11.42 1.03 25.21
CA TYR A 77 11.95 1.43 23.92
C TYR A 77 11.18 2.67 23.49
N HIS A 78 11.80 3.83 23.52
CA HIS A 78 11.28 5.02 22.85
C HIS A 78 11.86 5.01 21.43
N PRO A 79 11.09 4.58 20.42
CA PRO A 79 11.55 4.68 19.04
C PRO A 79 11.69 6.16 18.69
N VAL A 80 12.70 6.49 17.92
CA VAL A 80 12.90 7.84 17.35
C VAL A 80 11.72 8.22 16.45
N PHE A 81 10.99 7.22 15.97
CA PHE A 81 9.76 7.38 15.17
C PHE A 81 8.54 7.25 16.08
N ASP A 82 7.87 8.36 16.34
CA ASP A 82 6.58 8.36 17.04
C ASP A 82 5.41 8.02 16.13
N THR A 83 5.59 8.22 14.82
CA THR A 83 4.53 8.09 13.82
C THR A 83 4.92 7.08 12.74
N ALA A 84 4.00 6.18 12.39
CA ALA A 84 4.13 5.27 11.28
C ALA A 84 3.00 5.47 10.26
N THR A 85 3.35 5.60 8.97
CA THR A 85 2.40 5.49 7.88
C THR A 85 2.51 4.10 7.29
N VAL A 86 1.44 3.32 7.36
CA VAL A 86 1.43 1.90 7.02
C VAL A 86 0.56 1.66 5.78
N PHE A 87 1.20 1.26 4.70
CA PHE A 87 0.50 0.84 3.48
C PHE A 87 0.24 -0.66 3.52
N VAL A 88 -1.05 -1.03 3.44
CA VAL A 88 -1.49 -2.44 3.48
C VAL A 88 -2.00 -2.88 2.11
N ASP A 89 -1.59 -4.07 1.70
CA ASP A 89 -2.03 -4.72 0.46
C ASP A 89 -3.23 -5.63 0.72
N THR A 90 -4.41 -5.02 0.76
CA THR A 90 -5.70 -5.71 0.87
C THR A 90 -6.62 -5.31 -0.28
N PRO A 91 -7.65 -6.12 -0.61
CA PRO A 91 -8.59 -5.76 -1.65
C PRO A 91 -9.19 -4.37 -1.40
N LEU A 92 -9.42 -3.61 -2.46
CA LEU A 92 -10.09 -2.32 -2.40
C LEU A 92 -11.54 -2.42 -2.82
N LEU A 93 -12.41 -1.72 -2.08
CA LEU A 93 -13.75 -1.36 -2.53
C LEU A 93 -13.79 0.16 -2.71
N LEU A 94 -13.99 0.62 -3.94
CA LEU A 94 -14.07 2.06 -4.25
C LEU A 94 -15.54 2.48 -4.20
N ILE A 95 -15.88 3.36 -3.26
CA ILE A 95 -17.22 3.88 -3.05
C ILE A 95 -17.21 5.33 -3.55
N PRO A 96 -18.11 5.73 -4.48
CA PRO A 96 -18.27 7.14 -4.85
C PRO A 96 -18.49 8.01 -3.62
N ALA A 97 -17.84 9.18 -3.56
CA ALA A 97 -17.89 10.02 -2.35
C ALA A 97 -19.32 10.49 -2.02
N GLU A 98 -20.15 10.68 -3.05
CA GLU A 98 -21.57 11.03 -2.93
C GLU A 98 -22.46 9.90 -2.38
N GLU A 99 -22.01 8.64 -2.45
CA GLU A 99 -22.73 7.45 -1.97
C GLU A 99 -22.10 6.88 -0.69
N PHE A 100 -21.05 7.52 -0.19
CA PHE A 100 -20.32 7.04 0.98
C PHE A 100 -21.12 7.23 2.26
N ASP A 101 -21.26 6.13 3.00
CA ASP A 101 -21.78 6.09 4.36
C ASP A 101 -20.86 5.26 5.25
N ALA A 102 -20.38 5.88 6.32
CA ALA A 102 -19.43 5.26 7.24
C ALA A 102 -20.02 4.07 8.04
N GLU A 103 -21.34 4.07 8.27
CA GLU A 103 -22.00 3.01 9.04
C GLU A 103 -22.19 1.75 8.20
N THR A 104 -22.48 1.89 6.92
CA THR A 104 -22.72 0.76 6.00
C THR A 104 -21.46 0.26 5.31
N MET A 105 -20.40 1.08 5.23
CA MET A 105 -19.13 0.75 4.57
C MET A 105 -18.56 -0.61 5.00
N PRO A 106 -18.44 -0.94 6.31
CA PRO A 106 -17.86 -2.23 6.72
C PRO A 106 -18.67 -3.43 6.21
N GLN A 107 -19.99 -3.33 6.21
CA GLN A 107 -20.88 -4.40 5.72
C GLN A 107 -20.69 -4.59 4.21
N LEU A 108 -20.67 -3.51 3.45
CA LEU A 108 -20.44 -3.54 2.00
C LEU A 108 -19.07 -4.16 1.67
N TYR A 109 -18.03 -3.77 2.41
CA TYR A 109 -16.70 -4.32 2.22
C TYR A 109 -16.65 -5.82 2.51
N HIS A 110 -17.20 -6.27 3.64
CA HIS A 110 -17.24 -7.67 4.03
C HIS A 110 -18.09 -8.52 3.07
N TYR A 111 -19.17 -7.95 2.52
CA TYR A 111 -19.96 -8.64 1.52
C TYR A 111 -19.16 -8.91 0.24
N ALA A 112 -18.39 -7.92 -0.20
CA ALA A 112 -17.53 -8.04 -1.39
C ALA A 112 -16.27 -8.91 -1.14
N ASN A 113 -15.75 -8.95 0.11
CA ASN A 113 -14.47 -9.56 0.47
C ASN A 113 -14.61 -10.56 1.62
N THR A 114 -15.15 -11.73 1.33
CA THR A 114 -15.49 -12.77 2.33
C THR A 114 -14.30 -13.29 3.14
N LYS A 115 -13.07 -13.17 2.66
CA LYS A 115 -11.85 -13.58 3.36
C LYS A 115 -11.45 -12.63 4.50
N HIS A 116 -12.03 -11.44 4.56
CA HIS A 116 -11.68 -10.37 5.50
C HIS A 116 -12.79 -10.09 6.52
N GLN A 117 -13.65 -11.07 6.82
CA GLN A 117 -14.82 -10.92 7.72
C GLN A 117 -14.48 -10.51 9.15
N GLN A 118 -13.27 -10.81 9.61
CA GLN A 118 -12.83 -10.52 10.98
C GLN A 118 -11.91 -9.31 11.09
N ASP A 119 -11.51 -8.74 9.96
CA ASP A 119 -10.62 -7.58 9.91
C ASP A 119 -11.40 -6.28 10.15
N ASP A 120 -10.70 -5.28 10.66
CA ASP A 120 -11.25 -3.93 10.75
C ASP A 120 -11.28 -3.29 9.36
N VAL A 121 -12.35 -2.60 9.04
CA VAL A 121 -12.48 -1.90 7.75
C VAL A 121 -12.28 -0.41 7.95
N GLU A 122 -11.37 0.16 7.17
CA GLU A 122 -11.10 1.59 7.13
C GLU A 122 -11.45 2.18 5.78
N GLY A 123 -11.79 3.48 5.78
CA GLY A 123 -12.05 4.26 4.59
C GLY A 123 -11.04 5.39 4.43
N THR A 124 -10.35 5.44 3.29
CA THR A 124 -9.48 6.57 2.94
C THR A 124 -10.07 7.35 1.78
N PRO A 125 -10.39 8.65 1.95
CA PRO A 125 -10.86 9.48 0.86
C PRO A 125 -9.73 9.73 -0.15
N ILE A 126 -10.03 9.52 -1.43
CA ILE A 126 -9.15 9.85 -2.57
C ILE A 126 -9.84 10.95 -3.38
N ASN A 127 -9.64 12.19 -2.96
CA ASN A 127 -10.36 13.35 -3.50
C ASN A 127 -10.11 13.56 -5.00
N GLN A 128 -8.93 13.18 -5.51
CA GLN A 128 -8.56 13.33 -6.92
C GLN A 128 -9.46 12.54 -7.89
N ILE A 129 -10.09 11.47 -7.40
CA ILE A 129 -10.99 10.60 -8.18
C ILE A 129 -12.40 10.54 -7.59
N ASN A 130 -12.69 11.37 -6.58
CA ASN A 130 -13.97 11.50 -5.90
C ASN A 130 -14.52 10.17 -5.37
N VAL A 131 -13.68 9.39 -4.66
CA VAL A 131 -14.07 8.12 -4.04
C VAL A 131 -13.54 8.02 -2.61
N VAL A 132 -14.17 7.16 -1.83
CA VAL A 132 -13.59 6.62 -0.60
C VAL A 132 -13.15 5.18 -0.88
N ALA A 133 -11.87 4.91 -0.66
CA ALA A 133 -11.30 3.57 -0.76
C ALA A 133 -11.50 2.86 0.58
N ALA A 134 -12.39 1.87 0.63
CA ALA A 134 -12.53 0.98 1.77
C ALA A 134 -11.57 -0.20 1.63
N TYR A 135 -10.92 -0.57 2.73
CA TYR A 135 -9.92 -1.63 2.78
C TYR A 135 -9.84 -2.25 4.18
N ALA A 136 -9.32 -3.47 4.27
CA ALA A 136 -9.20 -4.18 5.54
C ALA A 136 -7.84 -3.97 6.20
N VAL A 137 -7.84 -3.91 7.52
CA VAL A 137 -6.64 -3.95 8.36
C VAL A 137 -6.80 -5.08 9.38
N GLY A 138 -5.92 -6.07 9.33
CA GLY A 138 -5.94 -7.18 10.28
C GLY A 138 -5.75 -6.69 11.72
N LYS A 139 -6.57 -7.19 12.65
CA LYS A 139 -6.55 -6.77 14.07
C LYS A 139 -5.20 -7.02 14.72
N ASP A 140 -4.61 -8.19 14.45
CA ASP A 140 -3.29 -8.53 14.99
C ASP A 140 -2.19 -7.63 14.44
N LEU A 141 -2.30 -7.24 13.16
CA LEU A 141 -1.39 -6.31 12.53
C LEU A 141 -1.47 -4.92 13.19
N ARG A 142 -2.70 -4.44 13.36
CA ARG A 142 -2.98 -3.18 14.06
C ARG A 142 -2.38 -3.19 15.46
N PHE A 143 -2.64 -4.26 16.22
CA PHE A 143 -2.15 -4.41 17.58
C PHE A 143 -0.62 -4.28 17.66
N VAL A 144 0.12 -5.02 16.82
CA VAL A 144 1.59 -4.97 16.78
C VAL A 144 2.12 -3.56 16.49
N LEU A 145 1.48 -2.85 15.56
CA LEU A 145 1.92 -1.51 15.19
C LEU A 145 1.60 -0.45 16.25
N THR A 146 0.44 -0.55 16.89
CA THR A 146 0.05 0.39 17.97
C THR A 146 0.79 0.14 19.27
N GLU A 147 1.36 -1.05 19.49
CA GLU A 147 2.32 -1.29 20.58
C GLU A 147 3.67 -0.61 20.33
N MET A 148 4.10 -0.49 19.07
CA MET A 148 5.41 0.04 18.70
C MET A 148 5.39 1.55 18.48
N PHE A 149 4.34 2.10 17.86
CA PHE A 149 4.26 3.50 17.45
C PHE A 149 3.09 4.19 18.13
N ARG A 150 3.33 5.42 18.59
CA ARG A 150 2.30 6.22 19.26
C ARG A 150 1.16 6.60 18.32
N ASN A 151 1.48 6.91 17.07
CA ASN A 151 0.50 7.26 16.03
C ASN A 151 0.72 6.37 14.81
N VAL A 152 -0.30 5.61 14.43
CA VAL A 152 -0.30 4.76 13.24
C VAL A 152 -1.38 5.21 12.29
N LYS A 153 -0.98 5.56 11.07
CA LYS A 153 -1.91 5.88 9.99
C LYS A 153 -1.88 4.75 8.96
N PHE A 154 -3.00 4.07 8.81
CA PHE A 154 -3.15 3.07 7.75
C PHE A 154 -3.60 3.72 6.44
N MET A 155 -3.13 3.16 5.34
CA MET A 155 -3.45 3.57 3.97
C MET A 155 -3.51 2.33 3.07
N PRO A 156 -4.43 2.26 2.11
CA PRO A 156 -4.37 1.16 1.15
C PRO A 156 -3.21 1.34 0.19
N LEU A 157 -2.51 0.24 -0.11
CA LEU A 157 -1.33 0.24 -0.99
C LEU A 157 -1.59 0.89 -2.35
N LEU A 158 -2.77 0.66 -2.90
CA LEU A 158 -3.13 1.13 -4.23
C LEU A 158 -3.57 2.60 -4.29
N ALA A 159 -3.80 3.28 -3.13
CA ALA A 159 -4.26 4.68 -3.14
C ALA A 159 -3.32 5.64 -3.89
N PRO A 160 -2.00 5.70 -3.62
CA PRO A 160 -1.10 6.57 -4.36
C PRO A 160 -0.97 6.18 -5.83
N ILE A 161 -1.11 4.88 -6.15
CA ILE A 161 -1.05 4.37 -7.53
C ILE A 161 -2.28 4.82 -8.32
N LEU A 162 -3.47 4.75 -7.71
CA LEU A 162 -4.72 5.26 -8.30
C LEU A 162 -4.64 6.75 -8.62
N VAL A 163 -4.11 7.55 -7.69
CA VAL A 163 -3.91 9.00 -7.90
C VAL A 163 -2.97 9.27 -9.07
N GLU A 164 -1.84 8.58 -9.13
CA GLU A 164 -0.86 8.78 -10.20
C GLU A 164 -1.40 8.31 -11.55
N PHE A 165 -2.09 7.19 -11.61
CA PHE A 165 -2.70 6.71 -12.86
C PHE A 165 -3.85 7.61 -13.32
N CYS A 166 -4.67 8.11 -12.40
CA CYS A 166 -5.68 9.12 -12.73
C CYS A 166 -5.02 10.36 -13.34
N ARG A 167 -3.96 10.88 -12.71
CA ARG A 167 -3.21 12.03 -13.22
C ARG A 167 -2.68 11.78 -14.64
N ARG A 168 -2.10 10.60 -14.90
CA ARG A 168 -1.61 10.20 -16.23
C ARG A 168 -2.72 9.97 -17.25
N SER A 169 -3.93 9.68 -16.80
CA SER A 169 -5.06 9.46 -17.71
C SER A 169 -5.49 10.73 -18.46
N TYR A 170 -5.20 11.90 -17.94
CA TYR A 170 -5.53 13.18 -18.58
C TYR A 170 -4.65 13.52 -19.79
N GLY A 171 -3.52 12.85 -19.99
CA GLY A 171 -2.63 13.11 -21.11
C GLY A 171 -3.10 12.43 -22.39
N GLY A 172 -3.31 13.20 -23.49
CA GLY A 172 -3.69 12.68 -24.81
C GLY A 172 -5.18 12.40 -24.97
N PHE A 173 -5.57 11.96 -26.18
CA PHE A 173 -6.97 11.70 -26.56
C PHE A 173 -7.36 10.22 -26.50
N GLN A 174 -6.38 9.34 -26.31
CA GLN A 174 -6.57 7.89 -26.28
C GLN A 174 -7.05 7.46 -24.90
N GLU A 175 -7.94 6.45 -24.86
CA GLU A 175 -8.27 5.75 -23.64
C GLU A 175 -7.02 4.98 -23.16
N LYS A 176 -6.88 4.79 -21.85
CA LYS A 176 -5.73 4.11 -21.26
C LYS A 176 -6.16 3.04 -20.28
N LEU A 177 -5.59 1.84 -20.44
CA LEU A 177 -5.65 0.78 -19.46
C LEU A 177 -4.32 0.75 -18.69
N PHE A 178 -4.39 0.95 -17.39
CA PHE A 178 -3.24 0.90 -16.50
C PHE A 178 -3.19 -0.45 -15.80
N CYS A 179 -2.04 -1.13 -15.85
CA CYS A 179 -1.80 -2.42 -15.22
C CYS A 179 -0.63 -2.28 -14.25
N TYR A 180 -0.87 -2.53 -12.97
CA TYR A 180 0.15 -2.52 -11.92
C TYR A 180 0.44 -3.95 -11.47
N PHE A 181 1.67 -4.41 -11.72
CA PHE A 181 2.12 -5.76 -11.39
C PHE A 181 2.84 -5.79 -10.05
N HIS A 182 2.39 -6.64 -9.15
CA HIS A 182 3.05 -6.93 -7.88
C HIS A 182 2.57 -8.27 -7.30
N ASP A 183 3.42 -8.94 -6.52
CA ASP A 183 3.08 -10.14 -5.75
C ASP A 183 2.24 -11.19 -6.51
N LYS A 184 2.63 -11.51 -7.75
CA LYS A 184 1.90 -12.44 -8.65
C LYS A 184 0.45 -12.01 -8.91
N ARG A 185 0.20 -10.72 -8.97
CA ARG A 185 -1.09 -10.11 -9.24
C ARG A 185 -0.92 -8.94 -10.20
N VAL A 186 -1.95 -8.66 -10.96
CA VAL A 186 -2.10 -7.44 -11.72
C VAL A 186 -3.36 -6.71 -11.28
N ASP A 187 -3.21 -5.46 -10.87
CA ASP A 187 -4.31 -4.55 -10.61
C ASP A 187 -4.51 -3.66 -11.83
N MET A 188 -5.72 -3.66 -12.37
CA MET A 188 -6.05 -2.96 -13.61
C MET A 188 -7.01 -1.82 -13.34
N PHE A 189 -6.70 -0.67 -13.96
CA PHE A 189 -7.47 0.56 -13.77
C PHE A 189 -7.73 1.24 -15.11
N ALA A 190 -8.93 1.77 -15.28
CA ALA A 190 -9.24 2.69 -16.37
C ALA A 190 -10.00 3.89 -15.80
N PHE A 191 -9.74 5.07 -16.35
CA PHE A 191 -10.35 6.33 -15.92
C PHE A 191 -11.00 7.02 -17.10
N ARG A 192 -12.09 7.72 -16.83
CA ARG A 192 -12.74 8.59 -17.82
C ARG A 192 -13.17 9.88 -17.17
N LYS A 193 -12.66 11.00 -17.66
CA LYS A 193 -12.95 12.34 -17.13
C LYS A 193 -12.71 12.45 -15.60
N GLY A 194 -11.60 11.87 -15.12
CA GLY A 194 -11.25 11.88 -13.70
C GLY A 194 -12.02 10.91 -12.80
N ARG A 195 -12.93 10.12 -13.35
CA ARG A 195 -13.66 9.09 -12.59
C ARG A 195 -13.13 7.70 -12.91
N VAL A 196 -13.14 6.82 -11.92
CA VAL A 196 -12.81 5.41 -12.12
C VAL A 196 -13.90 4.78 -12.99
N ARG A 197 -13.50 4.23 -14.12
CA ARG A 197 -14.35 3.45 -15.04
C ARG A 197 -14.25 1.95 -14.76
N PHE A 198 -13.05 1.51 -14.38
CA PHE A 198 -12.74 0.12 -14.10
C PHE A 198 -11.66 0.03 -13.02
N CYS A 199 -11.84 -0.90 -12.09
CA CYS A 199 -10.87 -1.27 -11.06
C CYS A 199 -11.07 -2.75 -10.74
N SER A 200 -10.07 -3.59 -10.99
CA SER A 200 -10.12 -5.00 -10.62
C SER A 200 -8.72 -5.57 -10.49
N SER A 201 -8.61 -6.64 -9.71
CA SER A 201 -7.37 -7.36 -9.42
C SER A 201 -7.46 -8.80 -9.91
N PHE A 202 -6.39 -9.29 -10.53
CA PHE A 202 -6.31 -10.64 -11.07
C PHE A 202 -5.04 -11.32 -10.60
N GLU A 203 -5.15 -12.57 -10.14
CA GLU A 203 -4.00 -13.42 -9.84
C GLU A 203 -3.32 -13.83 -11.15
N VAL A 204 -1.99 -13.63 -11.21
CA VAL A 204 -1.18 -13.87 -12.40
C VAL A 204 0.04 -14.68 -12.00
N SER A 205 0.05 -15.95 -12.36
CA SER A 205 1.20 -16.83 -12.10
C SER A 205 2.17 -16.89 -13.26
N LEU A 206 1.65 -16.75 -14.49
CA LEU A 206 2.40 -16.81 -15.73
C LEU A 206 2.08 -15.60 -16.61
N THR A 207 3.02 -15.25 -17.50
CA THR A 207 2.81 -14.16 -18.48
C THR A 207 1.57 -14.36 -19.38
N PRO A 208 1.23 -15.56 -19.86
CA PRO A 208 -0.01 -15.77 -20.60
C PRO A 208 -1.29 -15.44 -19.81
N ASP A 209 -1.29 -15.64 -18.48
CA ASP A 209 -2.44 -15.27 -17.65
C ASP A 209 -2.64 -13.76 -17.68
N ALA A 210 -1.55 -13.00 -17.59
CA ALA A 210 -1.60 -11.54 -17.66
C ALA A 210 -2.15 -11.08 -19.01
N ALA A 211 -1.65 -11.65 -20.12
CA ALA A 211 -2.12 -11.33 -21.47
C ALA A 211 -3.63 -11.60 -21.60
N TYR A 212 -4.08 -12.76 -21.11
CA TYR A 212 -5.49 -13.13 -21.15
C TYR A 212 -6.37 -12.11 -20.41
N PHE A 213 -6.03 -11.76 -19.17
CA PHE A 213 -6.82 -10.80 -18.39
C PHE A 213 -6.78 -9.40 -18.99
N ILE A 214 -5.62 -8.94 -19.48
CA ILE A 214 -5.49 -7.64 -20.13
C ILE A 214 -6.39 -7.57 -21.37
N LEU A 215 -6.33 -8.57 -22.24
CA LEU A 215 -7.16 -8.61 -23.44
C LEU A 215 -8.65 -8.71 -23.12
N ASN A 216 -9.03 -9.49 -22.12
CA ASN A 216 -10.41 -9.59 -21.68
C ASN A 216 -10.96 -8.24 -21.17
N VAL A 217 -10.19 -7.55 -20.33
CA VAL A 217 -10.56 -6.21 -19.83
C VAL A 217 -10.58 -5.19 -20.98
N TRP A 218 -9.61 -5.25 -21.89
CA TRP A 218 -9.56 -4.40 -23.07
C TRP A 218 -10.83 -4.50 -23.92
N GLN A 219 -11.25 -5.73 -24.20
CA GLN A 219 -12.49 -6.02 -24.95
C GLN A 219 -13.74 -5.56 -24.18
N THR A 220 -13.81 -5.86 -22.87
CA THR A 220 -14.94 -5.48 -22.01
C THR A 220 -15.13 -3.96 -21.95
N LEU A 221 -14.03 -3.21 -21.94
CA LEU A 221 -14.05 -1.75 -21.97
C LEU A 221 -14.31 -1.16 -23.36
N GLY A 222 -14.34 -2.00 -24.42
CA GLY A 222 -14.51 -1.55 -25.79
C GLY A 222 -13.35 -0.68 -26.29
N MET A 223 -12.13 -0.97 -25.82
CA MET A 223 -10.93 -0.22 -26.21
C MET A 223 -10.53 -0.53 -27.64
N LYS A 224 -9.97 0.47 -28.33
CA LYS A 224 -9.55 0.40 -29.72
C LYS A 224 -8.08 0.00 -29.82
N PRO A 225 -7.60 -0.53 -30.97
CA PRO A 225 -6.18 -0.79 -31.18
C PRO A 225 -5.28 0.45 -31.06
N SER A 226 -5.84 1.64 -31.22
CA SER A 226 -5.12 2.91 -31.07
C SER A 226 -5.00 3.40 -29.61
N ASP A 227 -5.72 2.74 -28.69
CA ASP A 227 -5.68 3.09 -27.27
C ASP A 227 -4.40 2.58 -26.60
N VAL A 228 -4.11 3.00 -25.38
CA VAL A 228 -2.80 2.80 -24.77
C VAL A 228 -2.88 1.82 -23.61
N LEU A 229 -1.98 0.83 -23.61
CA LEU A 229 -1.71 -0.04 -22.48
C LEU A 229 -0.52 0.52 -21.68
N CYS A 230 -0.71 0.80 -20.40
CA CYS A 230 0.33 1.29 -19.49
C CYS A 230 0.68 0.19 -18.49
N LEU A 231 1.93 -0.28 -18.51
CA LEU A 231 2.42 -1.27 -17.55
C LEU A 231 3.29 -0.60 -16.50
N ALA A 232 3.15 -1.01 -15.25
CA ALA A 232 3.94 -0.51 -14.12
C ALA A 232 4.15 -1.59 -13.05
N GLY A 233 5.08 -1.37 -12.13
CA GLY A 233 5.40 -2.30 -11.05
C GLY A 233 6.45 -3.35 -11.44
N SER A 234 6.33 -4.57 -10.92
CA SER A 234 7.27 -5.68 -11.15
C SER A 234 6.99 -6.36 -12.48
N ILE A 235 7.36 -5.71 -13.59
CA ILE A 235 7.17 -6.21 -14.96
C ILE A 235 8.29 -7.14 -15.45
N THR A 236 9.32 -7.37 -14.65
CA THR A 236 10.40 -8.31 -14.97
C THR A 236 9.82 -9.72 -15.20
N GLY A 237 10.12 -10.33 -16.36
CA GLY A 237 9.52 -11.59 -16.80
C GLY A 237 8.19 -11.42 -17.55
N GLN A 238 7.69 -10.19 -17.71
CA GLN A 238 6.50 -9.86 -18.49
C GLN A 238 6.85 -9.18 -19.82
N GLU A 239 8.12 -9.21 -20.23
CA GLU A 239 8.60 -8.56 -21.47
C GLU A 239 7.91 -9.11 -22.73
N ALA A 240 7.37 -10.33 -22.67
CA ALA A 240 6.58 -10.90 -23.77
C ALA A 240 5.26 -10.15 -24.02
N LEU A 241 4.75 -9.38 -23.03
CA LEU A 241 3.57 -8.52 -23.20
C LEU A 241 3.86 -7.27 -24.03
N LEU A 242 5.14 -6.94 -24.23
CA LEU A 242 5.59 -5.74 -24.95
C LEU A 242 5.83 -6.00 -26.43
N LYS A 243 5.70 -7.24 -26.88
CA LYS A 243 5.84 -7.68 -28.29
C LYS A 243 4.49 -7.93 -28.93
#